data_d24e785df89c074600b07c6ddbbe08d1
#
_entry.id   d24e785df89c074600b07c6ddbbe08d1
#
_cell.length_a   1.000
_cell.length_b   1.000
_cell.length_c   1.000
_cell.angle_alpha   90.00
_cell.angle_beta   90.00
_cell.angle_gamma   90.00
#
_symmetry.space_group_name_H-M   'P 1'
#
loop_
_entity.id
_entity.type
_entity.pdbx_description
1 polymer ?
#
loop_
_entity_poly.entity_id
_entity_poly.type
_entity_poly.pdbx_seq_one_letter_code
_entity_poly.pdbx_strand_id
1 'polypeptide(L)'
;DVEAFLMYPLLAVPEVQCKIQELQEQWQNEHLNTAKQQVHVYTNMRCGNHRFSELFNELFKPNERLQKEIDYHQSHLTDRYISISFRFTTLLGDFTDCTGAPLPEAERIKLIQQSLDVVEKIKVSAPAHNMVLVTADSERFLAEVSKISGVYVIPGKVGHIDYDHGDDVNMKTFLDFFLISGAQKVYLAKGKGMYNSAF
;
A
#
# COMPACT_ATOMS: atom_id res chain seq x y z
N ASP A 1 -26.14 13.04 14.42
CA ASP A 1 -25.46 14.24 13.91
C ASP A 1 -24.06 13.81 13.46
N VAL A 2 -23.83 13.86 12.15
CA VAL A 2 -22.53 13.59 11.55
C VAL A 2 -21.82 14.95 11.43
N GLU A 3 -20.92 15.25 12.34
CA GLU A 3 -19.99 16.35 12.13
C GLU A 3 -18.94 15.92 11.10
N ALA A 4 -19.09 16.41 9.89
CA ALA A 4 -18.12 16.19 8.82
C ALA A 4 -16.89 17.06 9.06
N PHE A 5 -15.77 16.45 9.44
CA PHE A 5 -14.48 17.10 9.39
C PHE A 5 -14.00 17.18 7.94
N LEU A 6 -14.07 18.36 7.35
CA LEU A 6 -13.47 18.64 6.06
C LEU A 6 -11.94 18.74 6.19
N MET A 7 -11.23 17.79 5.65
CA MET A 7 -9.77 17.86 5.54
C MET A 7 -9.36 18.86 4.45
N TYR A 8 -8.57 19.84 4.84
CA TYR A 8 -8.00 20.83 3.93
C TYR A 8 -6.59 20.47 3.47
N PRO A 9 -6.16 20.92 2.27
CA PRO A 9 -4.83 20.66 1.71
C PRO A 9 -3.65 21.27 2.49
N LEU A 10 -3.90 21.87 3.64
CA LEU A 10 -2.89 22.44 4.55
C LEU A 10 -2.13 21.41 5.39
N LEU A 11 -2.38 20.12 5.19
CA LEU A 11 -1.73 19.01 5.93
C LEU A 11 -0.20 18.92 5.77
N ALA A 12 0.40 19.69 4.86
CA ALA A 12 1.84 19.71 4.67
C ALA A 12 2.60 20.65 5.64
N VAL A 13 1.86 21.45 6.41
CA VAL A 13 2.45 22.41 7.36
C VAL A 13 2.61 21.74 8.73
N PRO A 14 3.84 21.63 9.29
CA PRO A 14 4.07 20.89 10.54
C PRO A 14 3.23 21.38 11.73
N GLU A 15 3.01 22.69 11.83
CA GLU A 15 2.19 23.28 12.89
C GLU A 15 0.71 22.87 12.78
N VAL A 16 0.20 22.73 11.56
CA VAL A 16 -1.15 22.24 11.30
C VAL A 16 -1.27 20.77 11.65
N GLN A 17 -0.25 19.97 11.33
CA GLN A 17 -0.22 18.54 11.70
C GLN A 17 -0.23 18.34 13.21
N CYS A 18 0.58 19.09 13.97
CA CYS A 18 0.55 19.06 15.43
C CYS A 18 -0.82 19.43 15.98
N LYS A 19 -1.43 20.49 15.45
CA LYS A 19 -2.74 20.93 15.90
C LYS A 19 -3.86 19.93 15.61
N ILE A 20 -3.79 19.29 14.46
CA ILE A 20 -4.73 18.21 14.09
C ILE A 20 -4.56 17.02 15.03
N GLN A 21 -3.33 16.65 15.37
CA GLN A 21 -3.07 15.56 16.31
C GLN A 21 -3.63 15.86 17.72
N GLU A 22 -3.40 17.05 18.23
CA GLU A 22 -4.00 17.52 19.50
C GLU A 22 -5.53 17.46 19.47
N LEU A 23 -6.16 17.97 18.40
CA LEU A 23 -7.59 17.94 18.23
C LEU A 23 -8.15 16.53 18.10
N GLN A 24 -7.41 15.61 17.47
CA GLN A 24 -7.80 14.20 17.39
C GLN A 24 -7.76 13.52 18.76
N GLU A 25 -6.70 13.74 19.52
CA GLU A 25 -6.60 13.18 20.87
C GLU A 25 -7.71 13.73 21.78
N GLN A 26 -8.00 15.02 21.68
CA GLN A 26 -9.10 15.65 22.40
C GLN A 26 -10.44 15.05 21.97
N TRP A 27 -10.71 14.96 20.68
CA TRP A 27 -11.93 14.40 20.13
C TRP A 27 -12.11 12.92 20.52
N GLN A 28 -11.06 12.12 20.47
CA GLN A 28 -11.10 10.73 20.90
C GLN A 28 -11.45 10.61 22.37
N ASN A 29 -10.82 11.40 23.23
CA ASN A 29 -11.10 11.40 24.66
C ASN A 29 -12.53 11.82 24.98
N GLU A 30 -13.08 12.79 24.25
CA GLU A 30 -14.43 13.29 24.45
C GLU A 30 -15.51 12.33 23.94
N HIS A 31 -15.27 11.65 22.79
CA HIS A 31 -16.31 10.87 22.10
C HIS A 31 -16.19 9.37 22.30
N LEU A 32 -15.00 8.83 22.57
CA LEU A 32 -14.82 7.42 22.87
C LEU A 32 -15.16 7.07 24.32
N ASN A 33 -15.15 8.06 25.21
CA ASN A 33 -15.56 7.91 26.61
C ASN A 33 -17.09 8.03 26.79
N THR A 34 -17.85 7.39 25.90
CA THR A 34 -19.32 7.45 25.94
C THR A 34 -19.88 6.14 26.52
N ALA A 35 -21.08 6.23 27.15
CA ALA A 35 -21.84 5.05 27.56
C ALA A 35 -22.46 4.27 26.39
N LYS A 36 -22.14 4.61 25.13
CA LYS A 36 -22.61 3.91 23.93
C LYS A 36 -21.84 2.61 23.77
N GLN A 37 -22.54 1.54 23.43
CA GLN A 37 -21.95 0.22 23.27
C GLN A 37 -21.00 0.11 22.06
N GLN A 38 -21.15 0.99 21.08
CA GLN A 38 -20.35 0.99 19.86
C GLN A 38 -20.21 2.40 19.29
N VAL A 39 -18.97 2.78 18.96
CA VAL A 39 -18.66 4.05 18.30
C VAL A 39 -17.92 3.71 17.01
N HIS A 40 -18.43 4.19 15.87
CA HIS A 40 -17.79 4.04 14.56
C HIS A 40 -17.04 5.31 14.21
N VAL A 41 -15.73 5.19 14.01
CA VAL A 41 -14.88 6.30 13.59
C VAL A 41 -14.31 6.02 12.21
N TYR A 42 -14.59 6.89 11.26
CA TYR A 42 -14.03 6.83 9.92
C TYR A 42 -12.94 7.89 9.79
N THR A 43 -11.71 7.44 9.65
CA THR A 43 -10.57 8.33 9.46
C THR A 43 -9.49 7.67 8.62
N ASN A 44 -8.87 8.45 7.73
CA ASN A 44 -7.66 8.07 7.01
C ASN A 44 -6.39 8.56 7.72
N MET A 45 -6.51 9.13 8.91
CA MET A 45 -5.38 9.59 9.71
C MET A 45 -4.94 8.49 10.68
N ARG A 46 -3.65 8.27 10.77
CA ARG A 46 -3.09 7.38 11.78
C ARG A 46 -3.24 8.06 13.14
N CYS A 47 -4.05 7.47 14.01
CA CYS A 47 -3.95 7.78 15.42
C CYS A 47 -2.55 7.38 15.87
N GLY A 48 -1.78 8.32 16.38
CA GLY A 48 -0.32 8.25 16.60
C GLY A 48 0.24 7.10 17.43
N ASN A 49 -0.36 5.95 17.41
CA ASN A 49 0.04 4.79 18.17
C ASN A 49 0.68 3.73 17.28
N HIS A 50 1.91 3.39 17.61
CA HIS A 50 2.72 2.35 16.98
C HIS A 50 2.14 0.92 17.08
N ARG A 51 0.93 0.74 17.64
CA ARG A 51 0.27 -0.55 17.85
C ARG A 51 -0.67 -0.97 16.72
N PHE A 52 -0.68 -0.28 15.57
CA PHE A 52 -1.61 -0.63 14.49
C PHE A 52 -1.42 -2.08 14.01
N SER A 53 -0.18 -2.52 13.82
CA SER A 53 0.10 -3.88 13.36
C SER A 53 -0.32 -4.95 14.38
N GLU A 54 -0.14 -4.68 15.68
CA GLU A 54 -0.58 -5.58 16.75
C GLU A 54 -2.10 -5.70 16.74
N LEU A 55 -2.80 -4.56 16.75
CA LEU A 55 -4.26 -4.52 16.73
C LEU A 55 -4.83 -5.14 15.44
N PHE A 56 -4.20 -4.89 14.30
CA PHE A 56 -4.61 -5.51 13.05
C PHE A 56 -4.52 -7.03 13.13
N ASN A 57 -3.42 -7.58 13.63
CA ASN A 57 -3.22 -9.02 13.77
C ASN A 57 -4.14 -9.68 14.82
N GLU A 58 -4.58 -8.91 15.82
CA GLU A 58 -5.58 -9.39 16.78
C GLU A 58 -7.00 -9.43 16.19
N LEU A 59 -7.36 -8.42 15.41
CA LEU A 59 -8.72 -8.22 14.92
C LEU A 59 -9.00 -8.92 13.58
N PHE A 60 -7.98 -9.08 12.74
CA PHE A 60 -8.14 -9.59 11.39
C PHE A 60 -7.28 -10.82 11.16
N LYS A 61 -7.92 -11.88 10.65
CA LYS A 61 -7.24 -13.09 10.19
C LYS A 61 -7.74 -13.42 8.79
N PRO A 62 -6.86 -13.92 7.91
CA PRO A 62 -7.30 -14.43 6.63
C PRO A 62 -8.35 -15.53 6.83
N ASN A 63 -9.40 -15.51 6.01
CA ASN A 63 -10.29 -16.65 5.92
C ASN A 63 -9.59 -17.82 5.20
N GLU A 64 -10.20 -19.01 5.20
CA GLU A 64 -9.58 -20.21 4.61
C GLU A 64 -9.20 -20.04 3.14
N ARG A 65 -10.03 -19.33 2.33
CA ARG A 65 -9.74 -19.08 0.92
C ARG A 65 -8.51 -18.21 0.76
N LEU A 66 -8.46 -17.08 1.46
CA LEU A 66 -7.34 -16.15 1.41
C LEU A 66 -6.07 -16.80 1.97
N GLN A 67 -6.18 -17.59 3.04
CA GLN A 67 -5.02 -18.28 3.61
C GLN A 67 -4.39 -19.27 2.63
N LYS A 68 -5.21 -20.05 1.91
CA LYS A 68 -4.72 -20.96 0.88
C LYS A 68 -3.94 -20.24 -0.24
N GLU A 69 -4.46 -19.09 -0.67
CA GLU A 69 -3.77 -18.27 -1.67
C GLU A 69 -2.46 -17.66 -1.12
N ILE A 70 -2.47 -17.19 0.14
CA ILE A 70 -1.25 -16.71 0.82
C ILE A 70 -0.21 -17.84 0.85
N ASP A 71 -0.58 -19.02 1.32
CA ASP A 71 0.32 -20.18 1.44
C ASP A 71 0.89 -20.58 0.07
N TYR A 72 0.03 -20.57 -0.96
CA TYR A 72 0.44 -20.83 -2.34
C TYR A 72 1.49 -19.84 -2.83
N HIS A 73 1.22 -18.55 -2.71
CA HIS A 73 2.16 -17.53 -3.17
C HIS A 73 3.42 -17.46 -2.31
N GLN A 74 3.31 -17.70 -1.00
CA GLN A 74 4.45 -17.78 -0.10
C GLN A 74 5.39 -18.93 -0.45
N SER A 75 4.86 -20.06 -0.96
CA SER A 75 5.69 -21.18 -1.43
C SER A 75 6.60 -20.83 -2.61
N HIS A 76 6.28 -19.78 -3.37
CA HIS A 76 7.12 -19.26 -4.47
C HIS A 76 8.14 -18.23 -3.99
N LEU A 77 7.96 -17.71 -2.78
CA LEU A 77 8.90 -16.82 -2.11
C LEU A 77 9.77 -17.67 -1.19
N THR A 78 11.04 -17.34 -1.08
CA THR A 78 11.91 -18.00 -0.09
C THR A 78 11.56 -17.50 1.31
N ASP A 79 11.96 -18.22 2.37
CA ASP A 79 11.76 -17.80 3.76
C ASP A 79 12.36 -16.41 4.06
N ARG A 80 13.23 -15.93 3.19
CA ARG A 80 13.92 -14.65 3.32
C ARG A 80 13.77 -13.82 2.05
N TYR A 81 12.60 -13.30 1.82
CA TYR A 81 12.37 -12.35 0.74
C TYR A 81 12.27 -10.91 1.26
N ILE A 82 12.50 -9.98 0.36
CA ILE A 82 12.24 -8.56 0.58
C ILE A 82 11.07 -8.12 -0.31
N SER A 83 10.43 -7.04 0.05
CA SER A 83 9.33 -6.48 -0.73
C SER A 83 9.63 -5.05 -1.15
N ILE A 84 9.25 -4.70 -2.37
CA ILE A 84 9.31 -3.34 -2.91
C ILE A 84 7.92 -2.96 -3.41
N SER A 85 7.36 -1.91 -2.84
CA SER A 85 6.04 -1.41 -3.21
C SER A 85 6.15 -0.07 -3.96
N PHE A 86 5.47 0.02 -5.10
CA PHE A 86 5.38 1.22 -5.94
C PHE A 86 3.95 1.74 -5.97
N ARG A 87 3.80 3.06 -5.91
CA ARG A 87 2.51 3.73 -6.08
C ARG A 87 2.65 4.80 -7.16
N PHE A 88 2.21 4.50 -8.37
CA PHE A 88 2.25 5.41 -9.52
C PHE A 88 1.01 6.29 -9.63
N THR A 89 -0.10 5.86 -9.03
CA THR A 89 -1.41 6.51 -9.19
C THR A 89 -1.83 6.57 -10.67
N THR A 90 -2.20 7.72 -11.20
CA THR A 90 -2.55 7.90 -12.60
C THR A 90 -1.36 8.06 -13.54
N LEU A 91 -0.13 8.18 -13.04
CA LEU A 91 1.04 8.57 -13.84
C LEU A 91 1.30 7.66 -15.04
N LEU A 92 1.14 6.35 -14.89
CA LEU A 92 1.37 5.38 -15.97
C LEU A 92 0.14 5.18 -16.89
N GLY A 93 -1.03 5.68 -16.50
CA GLY A 93 -2.23 5.73 -17.32
C GLY A 93 -3.03 4.42 -17.40
N ASP A 94 -2.65 3.40 -16.66
CA ASP A 94 -3.34 2.11 -16.56
C ASP A 94 -4.04 1.91 -15.20
N PHE A 95 -3.94 2.89 -14.31
CA PHE A 95 -4.67 2.97 -13.07
C PHE A 95 -5.31 4.34 -12.93
N THR A 96 -6.54 4.40 -12.45
CA THR A 96 -7.26 5.67 -12.24
C THR A 96 -7.38 5.93 -10.75
N ASP A 97 -6.75 6.99 -10.29
CA ASP A 97 -6.93 7.54 -8.96
C ASP A 97 -7.53 8.94 -9.06
N CYS A 98 -8.05 9.47 -7.96
CA CYS A 98 -8.77 10.76 -7.93
C CYS A 98 -7.92 11.96 -8.34
N THR A 99 -6.61 11.82 -8.51
CA THR A 99 -5.69 12.94 -8.70
C THR A 99 -4.77 12.76 -9.91
N GLY A 100 -4.70 13.80 -10.73
CA GLY A 100 -3.69 13.96 -11.76
C GLY A 100 -4.08 13.40 -13.14
N ALA A 101 -3.30 13.81 -14.13
CA ALA A 101 -3.37 13.29 -15.49
C ALA A 101 -2.20 12.32 -15.74
N PRO A 102 -2.37 11.34 -16.62
CA PRO A 102 -1.29 10.47 -17.04
C PRO A 102 -0.14 11.27 -17.68
N LEU A 103 1.09 10.79 -17.44
CA LEU A 103 2.26 11.36 -18.12
C LEU A 103 2.21 11.13 -19.64
N PRO A 104 2.89 11.97 -20.44
CA PRO A 104 3.16 11.67 -21.84
C PRO A 104 3.86 10.31 -21.99
N GLU A 105 3.61 9.61 -23.09
CA GLU A 105 4.10 8.23 -23.25
C GLU A 105 5.62 8.08 -23.08
N ALA A 106 6.40 9.02 -23.62
CA ALA A 106 7.86 9.00 -23.47
C ALA A 106 8.30 9.11 -21.99
N GLU A 107 7.57 9.88 -21.19
CA GLU A 107 7.84 10.03 -19.76
C GLU A 107 7.40 8.79 -18.96
N ARG A 108 6.31 8.12 -19.36
CA ARG A 108 5.88 6.84 -18.76
C ARG A 108 6.94 5.76 -18.96
N ILE A 109 7.45 5.63 -20.19
CA ILE A 109 8.53 4.67 -20.50
C ILE A 109 9.76 4.96 -19.64
N LYS A 110 10.14 6.24 -19.52
CA LYS A 110 11.27 6.66 -18.69
C LYS A 110 11.04 6.35 -17.21
N LEU A 111 9.84 6.59 -16.70
CA LEU A 111 9.49 6.31 -15.29
C LEU A 111 9.53 4.81 -15.02
N ILE A 112 9.00 3.99 -15.91
CA ILE A 112 9.09 2.53 -15.80
C ILE A 112 10.56 2.10 -15.76
N GLN A 113 11.40 2.56 -16.69
CA GLN A 113 12.82 2.19 -16.72
C GLN A 113 13.54 2.59 -15.43
N GLN A 114 13.33 3.80 -14.93
CA GLN A 114 13.89 4.26 -13.66
C GLN A 114 13.44 3.38 -12.48
N SER A 115 12.19 2.93 -12.50
CA SER A 115 11.66 2.03 -11.46
C SER A 115 12.26 0.63 -11.53
N LEU A 116 12.48 0.09 -12.74
CA LEU A 116 13.21 -1.17 -12.93
C LEU A 116 14.64 -1.08 -12.42
N ASP A 117 15.34 0.03 -12.70
CA ASP A 117 16.69 0.29 -12.20
C ASP A 117 16.75 0.34 -10.66
N VAL A 118 15.70 0.85 -10.01
CA VAL A 118 15.58 0.84 -8.54
C VAL A 118 15.46 -0.61 -8.02
N VAL A 119 14.63 -1.44 -8.66
CA VAL A 119 14.49 -2.86 -8.28
C VAL A 119 15.83 -3.58 -8.38
N GLU A 120 16.55 -3.41 -9.51
CA GLU A 120 17.86 -4.05 -9.69
C GLU A 120 18.88 -3.57 -8.64
N LYS A 121 18.94 -2.27 -8.34
CA LYS A 121 19.82 -1.74 -7.29
C LYS A 121 19.53 -2.33 -5.92
N ILE A 122 18.24 -2.46 -5.56
CA ILE A 122 17.85 -3.04 -4.28
C ILE A 122 18.25 -4.53 -4.24
N LYS A 123 18.02 -5.29 -5.31
CA LYS A 123 18.45 -6.69 -5.41
C LYS A 123 19.96 -6.84 -5.18
N VAL A 124 20.76 -6.02 -5.86
CA VAL A 124 22.23 -6.07 -5.72
C VAL A 124 22.66 -5.69 -4.28
N SER A 125 21.95 -4.77 -3.64
CA SER A 125 22.27 -4.35 -2.25
C SER A 125 21.81 -5.35 -1.18
N ALA A 126 20.99 -6.33 -1.55
CA ALA A 126 20.43 -7.31 -0.61
C ALA A 126 20.71 -8.77 -1.08
N PRO A 127 21.99 -9.17 -1.25
CA PRO A 127 22.35 -10.46 -1.85
C PRO A 127 21.96 -11.67 -1.00
N ALA A 128 21.65 -11.46 0.28
CA ALA A 128 21.16 -12.52 1.17
C ALA A 128 19.70 -12.95 0.88
N HIS A 129 19.00 -12.19 0.03
CA HIS A 129 17.61 -12.44 -0.33
C HIS A 129 17.54 -12.91 -1.79
N ASN A 130 17.10 -14.13 -1.99
CA ASN A 130 17.03 -14.72 -3.32
C ASN A 130 15.82 -14.23 -4.13
N MET A 131 14.78 -13.76 -3.46
CA MET A 131 13.52 -13.32 -4.06
C MET A 131 13.15 -11.93 -3.61
N VAL A 132 12.58 -11.18 -4.55
CA VAL A 132 12.02 -9.84 -4.32
C VAL A 132 10.55 -9.85 -4.72
N LEU A 133 9.66 -9.65 -3.76
CA LEU A 133 8.25 -9.41 -4.04
C LEU A 133 8.10 -7.97 -4.51
N VAL A 134 7.53 -7.76 -5.69
CA VAL A 134 7.22 -6.42 -6.20
C VAL A 134 5.72 -6.25 -6.32
N THR A 135 5.21 -5.20 -5.71
CA THR A 135 3.80 -4.79 -5.81
C THR A 135 3.68 -3.38 -6.38
N ALA A 136 2.65 -3.14 -7.16
CA ALA A 136 2.35 -1.83 -7.73
C ALA A 136 0.89 -1.71 -8.12
N ASP A 137 0.46 -0.47 -8.32
CA ASP A 137 -0.84 -0.09 -8.88
C ASP A 137 -0.83 0.08 -10.41
N SER A 138 0.10 -0.55 -11.11
CA SER A 138 0.24 -0.50 -12.57
C SER A 138 0.53 -1.89 -13.14
N GLU A 139 -0.41 -2.42 -13.91
CA GLU A 139 -0.25 -3.70 -14.60
C GLU A 139 0.89 -3.64 -15.62
N ARG A 140 1.02 -2.48 -16.30
CA ARG A 140 2.09 -2.25 -17.27
C ARG A 140 3.48 -2.36 -16.63
N PHE A 141 3.66 -1.73 -15.46
CA PHE A 141 4.92 -1.85 -14.73
C PHE A 141 5.13 -3.27 -14.21
N LEU A 142 4.10 -3.90 -13.64
CA LEU A 142 4.19 -5.27 -13.14
C LEU A 142 4.57 -6.28 -14.23
N ALA A 143 4.04 -6.10 -15.46
CA ALA A 143 4.42 -6.93 -16.60
C ALA A 143 5.90 -6.77 -16.99
N GLU A 144 6.47 -5.58 -16.88
CA GLU A 144 7.89 -5.37 -17.18
C GLU A 144 8.80 -5.89 -16.05
N VAL A 145 8.47 -5.59 -14.79
CA VAL A 145 9.31 -5.98 -13.65
C VAL A 145 9.32 -7.50 -13.42
N SER A 146 8.25 -8.20 -13.79
CA SER A 146 8.19 -9.67 -13.69
C SER A 146 9.19 -10.40 -14.59
N LYS A 147 9.75 -9.72 -15.60
CA LYS A 147 10.80 -10.26 -16.48
C LYS A 147 12.17 -10.31 -15.81
N ILE A 148 12.35 -9.62 -14.69
CA ILE A 148 13.60 -9.58 -13.94
C ILE A 148 13.75 -10.89 -13.15
N SER A 149 14.85 -11.60 -13.36
CA SER A 149 15.14 -12.84 -12.63
C SER A 149 15.15 -12.60 -11.12
N GLY A 150 14.52 -13.48 -10.36
CA GLY A 150 14.41 -13.36 -8.88
C GLY A 150 13.41 -12.31 -8.40
N VAL A 151 12.61 -11.75 -9.30
CA VAL A 151 11.44 -10.93 -8.94
C VAL A 151 10.20 -11.81 -8.99
N TYR A 152 9.37 -11.68 -8.00
CA TYR A 152 8.05 -12.29 -7.93
C TYR A 152 6.98 -11.19 -7.93
N VAL A 153 5.98 -11.38 -8.77
CA VAL A 153 4.79 -10.53 -8.85
C VAL A 153 3.58 -11.42 -8.64
N ILE A 154 2.72 -11.07 -7.72
CA ILE A 154 1.47 -11.80 -7.52
C ILE A 154 0.58 -11.56 -8.75
N PRO A 155 0.14 -12.60 -9.46
CA PRO A 155 -0.76 -12.44 -10.59
C PRO A 155 -2.13 -11.93 -10.13
N GLY A 156 -2.85 -11.29 -11.02
CA GLY A 156 -4.19 -10.78 -10.78
C GLY A 156 -4.38 -9.37 -11.31
N LYS A 157 -5.63 -8.93 -11.34
CA LYS A 157 -6.00 -7.61 -11.82
C LYS A 157 -5.69 -6.54 -10.77
N VAL A 158 -5.03 -5.49 -11.19
CA VAL A 158 -4.86 -4.29 -10.37
C VAL A 158 -6.12 -3.43 -10.45
N GLY A 159 -6.65 -3.00 -9.32
CA GLY A 159 -7.81 -2.14 -9.28
C GLY A 159 -7.92 -1.39 -7.94
N HIS A 160 -8.89 -0.52 -7.86
CA HIS A 160 -9.15 0.28 -6.67
C HIS A 160 -10.31 -0.33 -5.88
N ILE A 161 -10.10 -0.67 -4.62
CA ILE A 161 -11.13 -1.31 -3.77
C ILE A 161 -12.44 -0.51 -3.72
N ASP A 162 -12.35 0.82 -3.75
CA ASP A 162 -13.54 1.68 -3.66
C ASP A 162 -14.38 1.71 -4.96
N TYR A 163 -13.79 1.35 -6.09
CA TYR A 163 -14.46 1.44 -7.41
C TYR A 163 -14.61 0.09 -8.10
N ASP A 164 -13.69 -0.83 -7.83
CA ASP A 164 -13.69 -2.16 -8.42
C ASP A 164 -14.25 -3.16 -7.40
N HIS A 165 -15.47 -3.59 -7.59
CA HIS A 165 -16.14 -4.52 -6.67
C HIS A 165 -15.94 -6.01 -7.02
N GLY A 166 -14.95 -6.31 -7.85
CA GLY A 166 -14.64 -7.68 -8.25
C GLY A 166 -13.86 -8.46 -7.19
N ASP A 167 -14.25 -9.71 -6.94
CA ASP A 167 -13.55 -10.61 -6.00
C ASP A 167 -12.05 -10.72 -6.31
N ASP A 168 -11.66 -10.73 -7.59
CA ASP A 168 -10.27 -10.89 -8.03
C ASP A 168 -9.40 -9.68 -7.67
N VAL A 169 -9.94 -8.46 -7.78
CA VAL A 169 -9.24 -7.22 -7.40
C VAL A 169 -9.01 -7.20 -5.90
N ASN A 170 -10.06 -7.49 -5.14
CA ASN A 170 -9.97 -7.54 -3.68
C ASN A 170 -8.98 -8.62 -3.23
N MET A 171 -9.04 -9.80 -3.84
CA MET A 171 -8.13 -10.91 -3.52
C MET A 171 -6.67 -10.48 -3.73
N LYS A 172 -6.34 -9.90 -4.91
CA LYS A 172 -4.99 -9.44 -5.18
C LYS A 172 -4.51 -8.40 -4.18
N THR A 173 -5.34 -7.43 -3.83
CA THR A 173 -4.98 -6.39 -2.88
C THR A 173 -4.67 -6.97 -1.50
N PHE A 174 -5.49 -7.91 -1.01
CA PHE A 174 -5.21 -8.57 0.28
C PHE A 174 -3.98 -9.48 0.21
N LEU A 175 -3.75 -10.18 -0.90
CA LEU A 175 -2.53 -10.97 -1.08
C LEU A 175 -1.28 -10.10 -1.05
N ASP A 176 -1.28 -8.98 -1.79
CA ASP A 176 -0.19 -8.01 -1.77
C ASP A 176 0.08 -7.54 -0.32
N PHE A 177 -0.98 -7.18 0.41
CA PHE A 177 -0.87 -6.71 1.79
C PHE A 177 -0.26 -7.77 2.73
N PHE A 178 -0.80 -8.98 2.75
CA PHE A 178 -0.32 -10.02 3.66
C PHE A 178 1.09 -10.48 3.32
N LEU A 179 1.44 -10.58 2.04
CA LEU A 179 2.77 -10.98 1.63
C LEU A 179 3.80 -9.85 1.80
N ILE A 180 3.42 -8.58 1.63
CA ILE A 180 4.29 -7.46 2.01
C ILE A 180 4.58 -7.51 3.52
N SER A 181 3.57 -7.77 4.34
CA SER A 181 3.74 -7.81 5.80
C SER A 181 4.61 -8.96 6.29
N GLY A 182 4.71 -10.06 5.52
CA GLY A 182 5.58 -11.20 5.79
C GLY A 182 7.04 -11.01 5.34
N ALA A 183 7.36 -9.96 4.59
CA ALA A 183 8.72 -9.72 4.09
C ALA A 183 9.67 -9.32 5.22
N GLN A 184 10.93 -9.78 5.16
CA GLN A 184 11.95 -9.39 6.13
C GLN A 184 12.28 -7.89 6.09
N LYS A 185 12.13 -7.27 4.93
CA LYS A 185 12.34 -5.84 4.73
C LYS A 185 11.41 -5.33 3.66
N VAL A 186 10.80 -4.19 3.93
CA VAL A 186 9.89 -3.51 3.00
C VAL A 186 10.51 -2.21 2.53
N TYR A 187 10.57 -2.03 1.22
CA TYR A 187 10.97 -0.79 0.58
C TYR A 187 9.74 -0.13 -0.04
N LEU A 188 9.55 1.14 0.27
CA LEU A 188 8.55 1.98 -0.38
C LEU A 188 9.26 2.87 -1.39
N ALA A 189 9.00 2.64 -2.66
CA ALA A 189 9.57 3.45 -3.71
C ALA A 189 8.87 4.82 -3.77
N LYS A 190 9.67 5.87 -3.63
CA LYS A 190 9.23 7.27 -3.75
C LYS A 190 9.95 7.92 -4.91
N GLY A 191 9.21 8.52 -5.81
CA GLY A 191 9.72 9.35 -6.89
C GLY A 191 8.98 10.68 -6.96
N LYS A 192 9.47 11.59 -7.78
CA LYS A 192 8.76 12.85 -8.04
C LYS A 192 7.41 12.51 -8.69
N GLY A 193 6.33 12.92 -8.05
CA GLY A 193 4.97 12.60 -8.47
C GLY A 193 4.42 11.25 -7.98
N MET A 194 5.24 10.39 -7.37
CA MET A 194 4.77 9.16 -6.76
C MET A 194 4.30 9.42 -5.32
N TYR A 195 3.22 8.79 -4.94
CA TYR A 195 2.69 8.84 -3.58
C TYR A 195 3.17 7.64 -2.76
N ASN A 196 3.07 7.73 -1.45
CA ASN A 196 3.31 6.58 -0.59
C ASN A 196 2.32 5.47 -0.93
N SER A 197 2.77 4.23 -0.78
CA SER A 197 1.84 3.09 -0.78
C SER A 197 0.74 3.30 0.25
N ALA A 198 -0.44 2.81 -0.06
CA ALA A 198 -1.57 2.81 0.87
C ALA A 198 -1.41 1.77 2.00
N PHE A 199 -0.33 1.00 1.98
CA PHE A 199 -0.02 -0.05 2.95
C PHE A 199 1.02 0.41 3.95
#